data_f58e7a8650611574ae871407216ca487
#
_entry.id   f58e7a8650611574ae871407216ca487
#
_cell.length_a   1.000
_cell.length_b   1.000
_cell.length_c   1.000
_cell.angle_alpha   90.00
_cell.angle_beta   90.00
_cell.angle_gamma   90.00
#
_symmetry.space_group_name_H-M   'P 1'
#
loop_
_entity.id
_entity.type
_entity.pdbx_description
1 polymer ?
#
loop_
_entity_poly.entity_id
_entity_poly.type
_entity_poly.pdbx_seq_one_letter_code
_entity_poly.pdbx_strand_id
1 'polypeptide(L)'
;MFDDYINYIDSWATCDSVVLNYKIINKNLNKYLIKIEEYLKNDKPFINRVGIVSLFYYLNDDYIDEVLDMVNCIKSDEYYVKMAIAWLISMCLVKYHDKTLQFLNNCNLDDWTYNKSLQKAIESYKIKDKDYLRKLKRI
;
A
#
# COMPACT_ATOMS: atom_id res chain seq x y z
N MET A 1 -8.63 16.74 4.99
CA MET A 1 -8.36 15.34 5.42
C MET A 1 -7.25 15.35 6.45
N PHE A 2 -6.00 15.02 6.12
CA PHE A 2 -4.88 15.10 7.07
C PHE A 2 -4.14 16.44 7.05
N ASP A 3 -4.62 17.42 6.30
CA ASP A 3 -3.92 18.68 6.07
C ASP A 3 -3.57 19.43 7.36
N ASP A 4 -4.43 19.32 8.39
CA ASP A 4 -4.21 19.95 9.69
C ASP A 4 -3.05 19.32 10.46
N TYR A 5 -2.73 18.06 10.19
CA TYR A 5 -1.74 17.28 10.92
C TYR A 5 -0.48 16.98 10.13
N ILE A 6 -0.54 17.09 8.80
CA ILE A 6 0.50 16.57 7.92
C ILE A 6 1.85 17.27 8.13
N ASN A 7 1.82 18.55 8.50
CA ASN A 7 3.04 19.31 8.79
C ASN A 7 3.67 18.94 10.15
N TYR A 8 2.94 18.25 11.01
CA TYR A 8 3.40 17.79 12.32
C TYR A 8 3.83 16.33 12.32
N ILE A 9 3.73 15.65 11.18
CA ILE A 9 4.15 14.26 11.06
C ILE A 9 5.65 14.24 10.84
N ASP A 10 6.40 13.84 11.87
CA ASP A 10 7.85 13.83 11.87
C ASP A 10 8.45 12.43 12.07
N SER A 11 7.61 11.40 12.21
CA SER A 11 8.06 10.03 12.36
C SER A 11 7.11 9.08 11.67
N TRP A 12 7.62 7.89 11.30
CA TRP A 12 6.82 6.85 10.63
C TRP A 12 5.73 6.29 11.53
N ALA A 13 6.01 6.17 12.83
CA ALA A 13 5.02 5.72 13.81
C ALA A 13 3.88 6.70 13.94
N THR A 14 4.16 8.00 14.00
CA THR A 14 3.15 9.07 14.06
C THR A 14 2.30 9.06 12.80
N CYS A 15 2.93 8.92 11.63
CA CYS A 15 2.24 8.82 10.34
C CYS A 15 1.19 7.71 10.35
N ASP A 16 1.60 6.50 10.71
CA ASP A 16 0.71 5.34 10.69
C ASP A 16 -0.41 5.47 11.72
N SER A 17 -0.09 5.96 12.91
CA SER A 17 -1.06 6.15 14.00
C SER A 17 -2.16 7.13 13.60
N VAL A 18 -1.79 8.27 12.99
CA VAL A 18 -2.75 9.28 12.52
C VAL A 18 -3.66 8.66 11.46
N VAL A 19 -3.10 8.00 10.46
CA VAL A 19 -3.88 7.43 9.35
C VAL A 19 -4.82 6.35 9.84
N LEU A 20 -4.31 5.38 10.60
CA LEU A 20 -5.12 4.22 11.03
C LEU A 20 -6.23 4.59 12.00
N ASN A 21 -6.13 5.75 12.66
CA ASN A 21 -7.18 6.23 13.55
C ASN A 21 -8.14 7.23 12.88
N TYR A 22 -7.91 7.60 11.62
CA TYR A 22 -8.74 8.57 10.90
C TYR A 22 -9.89 7.87 10.16
N LYS A 23 -10.76 7.23 10.92
CA LYS A 23 -11.80 6.33 10.40
C LYS A 23 -12.91 7.01 9.58
N ILE A 24 -12.98 8.34 9.58
CA ILE A 24 -13.95 9.07 8.77
C ILE A 24 -13.77 8.77 7.26
N ILE A 25 -12.58 8.34 6.85
CA ILE A 25 -12.32 7.95 5.46
C ILE A 25 -13.29 6.85 5.00
N ASN A 26 -13.58 5.88 5.86
CA ASN A 26 -14.50 4.78 5.53
C ASN A 26 -15.90 5.24 5.13
N LYS A 27 -16.33 6.41 5.59
CA LYS A 27 -17.64 6.96 5.31
C LYS A 27 -17.67 7.80 4.03
N ASN A 28 -16.51 8.19 3.50
CA ASN A 28 -16.41 9.15 2.40
C ASN A 28 -15.28 8.76 1.43
N LEU A 29 -15.24 7.49 0.99
CA LEU A 29 -14.14 6.97 0.17
C LEU A 29 -13.93 7.78 -1.10
N ASN A 30 -14.98 8.05 -1.88
CA ASN A 30 -14.87 8.83 -3.11
C ASN A 30 -14.29 10.23 -2.88
N LYS A 31 -14.73 10.87 -1.80
CA LYS A 31 -14.33 12.24 -1.47
C LYS A 31 -12.84 12.34 -1.19
N TYR A 32 -12.28 11.37 -0.49
CA TYR A 32 -10.89 11.43 -0.06
C TYR A 32 -9.89 10.84 -1.05
N LEU A 33 -10.36 10.10 -2.07
CA LEU A 33 -9.47 9.44 -3.02
C LEU A 33 -8.59 10.43 -3.79
N ILE A 34 -9.16 11.55 -4.22
CA ILE A 34 -8.42 12.59 -4.94
C ILE A 34 -7.29 13.14 -4.05
N LYS A 35 -7.58 13.36 -2.78
CA LYS A 35 -6.58 13.86 -1.82
C LYS A 35 -5.47 12.85 -1.60
N ILE A 36 -5.81 11.57 -1.53
CA ILE A 36 -4.82 10.49 -1.40
C ILE A 36 -3.90 10.46 -2.62
N GLU A 37 -4.44 10.64 -3.83
CA GLU A 37 -3.62 10.73 -5.04
C GLU A 37 -2.61 11.86 -4.94
N GLU A 38 -3.00 13.01 -4.42
CA GLU A 38 -2.09 14.14 -4.20
C GLU A 38 -0.96 13.77 -3.23
N TYR A 39 -1.29 13.07 -2.14
CA TYR A 39 -0.29 12.62 -1.18
C TYR A 39 0.71 11.65 -1.81
N LEU A 40 0.24 10.75 -2.67
CA LEU A 40 1.11 9.78 -3.35
C LEU A 40 2.09 10.44 -4.31
N LYS A 41 1.74 11.60 -4.87
CA LYS A 41 2.58 12.35 -5.82
C LYS A 41 3.46 13.39 -5.13
N ASN A 42 3.33 13.56 -3.81
CA ASN A 42 4.12 14.54 -3.07
C ASN A 42 5.60 14.12 -3.06
N ASP A 43 6.49 15.09 -2.93
CA ASP A 43 7.94 14.85 -2.89
C ASP A 43 8.46 14.46 -1.50
N LYS A 44 7.63 14.58 -0.46
CA LYS A 44 8.01 14.24 0.92
C LYS A 44 7.64 12.79 1.24
N PRO A 45 8.62 11.94 1.66
CA PRO A 45 8.36 10.52 1.94
C PRO A 45 7.28 10.27 3.01
N PHE A 46 7.24 11.06 4.07
CA PHE A 46 6.21 10.92 5.11
C PHE A 46 4.81 11.13 4.56
N ILE A 47 4.65 12.07 3.64
CA ILE A 47 3.36 12.35 3.00
C ILE A 47 2.99 11.20 2.05
N ASN A 48 3.96 10.67 1.29
CA ASN A 48 3.72 9.48 0.47
C ASN A 48 3.22 8.32 1.32
N ARG A 49 3.83 8.08 2.47
CA ARG A 49 3.41 7.01 3.37
C ARG A 49 1.99 7.24 3.90
N VAL A 50 1.61 8.47 4.23
CA VAL A 50 0.22 8.80 4.60
C VAL A 50 -0.74 8.35 3.49
N GLY A 51 -0.43 8.64 2.24
CA GLY A 51 -1.24 8.22 1.10
C GLY A 51 -1.34 6.71 0.99
N ILE A 52 -0.22 6.00 1.09
CA ILE A 52 -0.17 4.54 0.97
C ILE A 52 -0.97 3.88 2.09
N VAL A 53 -0.76 4.28 3.34
CA VAL A 53 -1.47 3.70 4.49
C VAL A 53 -2.95 4.01 4.42
N SER A 54 -3.34 5.17 3.89
CA SER A 54 -4.75 5.52 3.67
C SER A 54 -5.43 4.56 2.69
N LEU A 55 -4.69 3.96 1.75
CA LEU A 55 -5.25 3.01 0.80
C LEU A 55 -5.74 1.73 1.45
N PHE A 56 -5.34 1.43 2.69
CA PHE A 56 -5.90 0.28 3.42
C PHE A 56 -7.42 0.39 3.61
N TYR A 57 -7.97 1.60 3.67
CA TYR A 57 -9.42 1.80 3.75
C TYR A 57 -10.14 1.47 2.43
N TYR A 58 -9.40 1.30 1.35
CA TYR A 58 -9.93 1.05 0.00
C TYR A 58 -9.78 -0.41 -0.45
N LEU A 59 -9.46 -1.33 0.47
CA LEU A 59 -9.34 -2.75 0.16
C LEU A 59 -10.72 -3.41 0.15
N ASN A 60 -11.50 -3.09 -0.88
CA ASN A 60 -12.83 -3.64 -1.11
C ASN A 60 -13.06 -3.85 -2.60
N ASP A 61 -14.17 -4.50 -2.97
CA ASP A 61 -14.45 -4.86 -4.35
C ASP A 61 -14.55 -3.67 -5.30
N ASP A 62 -14.98 -2.51 -4.80
CA ASP A 62 -15.18 -1.31 -5.62
C ASP A 62 -13.86 -0.60 -5.96
N TYR A 63 -12.85 -0.72 -5.11
CA TYR A 63 -11.62 0.08 -5.23
C TYR A 63 -10.34 -0.74 -5.40
N ILE A 64 -10.39 -2.07 -5.29
CA ILE A 64 -9.15 -2.87 -5.32
C ILE A 64 -8.34 -2.64 -6.61
N ASP A 65 -9.00 -2.54 -7.76
CA ASP A 65 -8.30 -2.32 -9.02
C ASP A 65 -7.61 -0.96 -9.06
N GLU A 66 -8.28 0.09 -8.54
CA GLU A 66 -7.72 1.42 -8.44
C GLU A 66 -6.53 1.48 -7.48
N VAL A 67 -6.62 0.77 -6.35
CA VAL A 67 -5.52 0.69 -5.39
C VAL A 67 -4.27 0.10 -6.04
N LEU A 68 -4.41 -1.00 -6.75
CA LEU A 68 -3.29 -1.64 -7.42
C LEU A 68 -2.69 -0.74 -8.51
N ASP A 69 -3.52 -0.05 -9.28
CA ASP A 69 -3.06 0.89 -10.30
C ASP A 69 -2.29 2.06 -9.69
N MET A 70 -2.81 2.62 -8.60
CA MET A 70 -2.17 3.75 -7.91
C MET A 70 -0.81 3.35 -7.34
N VAL A 71 -0.73 2.19 -6.71
CA VAL A 71 0.51 1.66 -6.15
C VAL A 71 1.55 1.44 -7.25
N ASN A 72 1.12 0.95 -8.41
CA ASN A 72 2.02 0.69 -9.53
C ASN A 72 2.69 1.96 -10.08
N CYS A 73 2.10 3.12 -9.82
CA CYS A 73 2.64 4.40 -10.28
C CYS A 73 3.60 5.06 -9.28
N ILE A 74 3.72 4.52 -8.08
CA ILE A 74 4.59 5.11 -7.04
C ILE A 74 6.05 4.76 -7.31
N LYS A 75 6.89 5.80 -7.37
CA LYS A 75 8.34 5.66 -7.53
C LYS A 75 9.01 6.26 -6.29
N SER A 76 9.71 5.45 -5.52
CA SER A 76 10.43 5.93 -4.35
C SER A 76 11.59 4.98 -4.02
N ASP A 77 12.72 5.56 -3.62
CA ASP A 77 13.86 4.81 -3.10
C ASP A 77 13.86 4.79 -1.56
N GLU A 78 12.89 5.46 -0.95
CA GLU A 78 12.81 5.56 0.51
C GLU A 78 12.33 4.24 1.11
N TYR A 79 13.13 3.72 2.05
CA TYR A 79 12.89 2.41 2.68
C TYR A 79 11.47 2.29 3.27
N TYR A 80 11.05 3.27 4.06
CA TYR A 80 9.75 3.18 4.76
C TYR A 80 8.56 3.34 3.83
N VAL A 81 8.73 4.06 2.72
CA VAL A 81 7.71 4.14 1.66
C VAL A 81 7.56 2.78 0.98
N LYS A 82 8.68 2.17 0.60
CA LYS A 82 8.69 0.84 -0.03
C LYS A 82 8.14 -0.24 0.91
N MET A 83 8.43 -0.15 2.22
CA MET A 83 7.86 -1.05 3.21
C MET A 83 6.34 -0.91 3.30
N ALA A 84 5.81 0.31 3.23
CA ALA A 84 4.38 0.54 3.24
C ALA A 84 3.71 -0.06 2.01
N ILE A 85 4.32 0.09 0.83
CA ILE A 85 3.83 -0.53 -0.41
C ILE A 85 3.81 -2.06 -0.26
N ALA A 86 4.89 -2.65 0.23
CA ALA A 86 4.99 -4.09 0.42
C ALA A 86 3.92 -4.60 1.40
N TRP A 87 3.70 -3.87 2.48
CA TRP A 87 2.65 -4.20 3.45
C TRP A 87 1.27 -4.17 2.79
N LEU A 88 0.97 -3.10 2.05
CA LEU A 88 -0.31 -2.96 1.35
C LEU A 88 -0.54 -4.11 0.37
N ILE A 89 0.45 -4.44 -0.45
CA ILE A 89 0.35 -5.53 -1.44
C ILE A 89 0.18 -6.88 -0.75
N SER A 90 0.86 -7.11 0.37
CA SER A 90 0.68 -8.35 1.13
C SER A 90 -0.76 -8.51 1.62
N MET A 91 -1.39 -7.41 2.06
CA MET A 91 -2.80 -7.42 2.46
C MET A 91 -3.72 -7.66 1.26
N CYS A 92 -3.37 -7.12 0.10
CA CYS A 92 -4.09 -7.38 -1.15
C CYS A 92 -4.01 -8.87 -1.51
N LEU A 93 -2.85 -9.51 -1.34
CA LEU A 93 -2.70 -10.95 -1.58
C LEU A 93 -3.59 -11.77 -0.65
N VAL A 94 -3.72 -11.36 0.60
CA VAL A 94 -4.58 -12.05 1.57
C VAL A 94 -6.06 -11.93 1.20
N LYS A 95 -6.51 -10.74 0.81
CA LYS A 95 -7.93 -10.47 0.54
C LYS A 95 -8.35 -10.71 -0.90
N TYR A 96 -7.47 -10.46 -1.87
CA TYR A 96 -7.73 -10.49 -3.31
C TYR A 96 -6.61 -11.23 -4.02
N HIS A 97 -6.45 -12.49 -3.68
CA HIS A 97 -5.32 -13.33 -4.09
C HIS A 97 -5.10 -13.34 -5.60
N ASP A 98 -6.13 -13.71 -6.37
CA ASP A 98 -5.99 -13.88 -7.81
C ASP A 98 -5.73 -12.55 -8.53
N LYS A 99 -6.47 -11.50 -8.17
CA LYS A 99 -6.27 -10.17 -8.74
C LYS A 99 -4.86 -9.64 -8.46
N THR A 100 -4.38 -9.85 -7.25
CA THR A 100 -3.05 -9.37 -6.85
C THR A 100 -1.95 -10.16 -7.55
N LEU A 101 -2.12 -11.47 -7.76
CA LEU A 101 -1.18 -12.27 -8.55
C LEU A 101 -1.12 -11.79 -10.01
N GLN A 102 -2.25 -11.46 -10.62
CA GLN A 102 -2.28 -10.89 -11.96
C GLN A 102 -1.55 -9.55 -12.01
N PHE A 103 -1.76 -8.70 -11.00
CA PHE A 103 -1.04 -7.45 -10.87
C PHE A 103 0.48 -7.67 -10.79
N LEU A 104 0.93 -8.61 -9.97
CA LEU A 104 2.35 -8.88 -9.78
C LEU A 104 3.02 -9.39 -11.06
N ASN A 105 2.29 -10.07 -11.94
CA ASN A 105 2.84 -10.55 -13.22
C ASN A 105 3.20 -9.41 -14.17
N ASN A 106 2.59 -8.24 -14.02
CA ASN A 106 2.75 -7.12 -14.96
C ASN A 106 3.05 -5.79 -14.26
N CYS A 107 3.51 -5.83 -13.01
CA CYS A 107 3.73 -4.60 -12.23
C CYS A 107 5.06 -3.93 -12.55
N ASN A 108 5.15 -2.64 -12.19
CA ASN A 108 6.36 -1.83 -12.34
C ASN A 108 7.14 -1.67 -11.02
N LEU A 109 6.86 -2.52 -10.03
CA LEU A 109 7.57 -2.48 -8.75
C LEU A 109 9.03 -2.85 -8.93
N ASP A 110 9.92 -2.20 -8.18
CA ASP A 110 11.31 -2.61 -8.11
C ASP A 110 11.44 -3.99 -7.46
N ASP A 111 12.55 -4.66 -7.70
CA ASP A 111 12.75 -6.04 -7.25
C ASP A 111 12.67 -6.19 -5.73
N TRP A 112 13.22 -5.22 -4.99
CA TRP A 112 13.15 -5.24 -3.53
C TRP A 112 11.71 -5.19 -3.03
N THR A 113 10.92 -4.23 -3.53
CA THR A 113 9.51 -4.05 -3.11
C THR A 113 8.67 -5.25 -3.52
N TYR A 114 8.87 -5.76 -4.72
CA TYR A 114 8.20 -6.97 -5.21
C TYR A 114 8.47 -8.17 -4.29
N ASN A 115 9.76 -8.45 -4.03
CA ASN A 115 10.14 -9.57 -3.18
C ASN A 115 9.66 -9.40 -1.73
N LYS A 116 9.70 -8.17 -1.21
CA LYS A 116 9.25 -7.87 0.15
C LYS A 116 7.75 -8.06 0.30
N SER A 117 6.99 -7.73 -0.73
CA SER A 117 5.52 -7.95 -0.76
C SER A 117 5.21 -9.44 -0.62
N LEU A 118 5.92 -10.27 -1.38
CA LEU A 118 5.77 -11.73 -1.31
C LEU A 118 6.20 -12.27 0.06
N GLN A 119 7.31 -11.77 0.59
CA GLN A 119 7.81 -12.19 1.90
C GLN A 119 6.79 -11.92 3.01
N LYS A 120 6.21 -10.73 3.02
CA LYS A 120 5.20 -10.37 4.02
C LYS A 120 3.94 -11.23 3.88
N ALA A 121 3.53 -11.54 2.66
CA ALA A 121 2.38 -12.42 2.43
C ALA A 121 2.65 -13.85 2.93
N ILE A 122 3.85 -14.39 2.66
CA ILE A 122 4.25 -15.72 3.09
C ILE A 122 4.20 -15.84 4.62
N GLU A 123 4.51 -14.77 5.34
CA GLU A 123 4.47 -14.74 6.80
C GLU A 123 3.05 -14.81 7.37
N SER A 124 2.02 -14.56 6.55
CA SER A 124 0.63 -14.60 7.00
C SER A 124 0.12 -16.05 7.08
N TYR A 125 -0.53 -16.40 8.19
CA TYR A 125 -1.17 -17.70 8.32
C TYR A 125 -2.36 -17.90 7.37
N LYS A 126 -2.90 -16.81 6.80
CA LYS A 126 -4.03 -16.88 5.86
C LYS A 126 -3.62 -17.29 4.44
N ILE A 127 -2.34 -17.24 4.13
CA ILE A 127 -1.81 -17.64 2.82
C ILE A 127 -1.49 -19.14 2.87
N LYS A 128 -2.02 -19.88 1.91
CA LYS A 128 -1.85 -21.35 1.84
C LYS A 128 -0.82 -21.79 0.79
N ASP A 129 -0.62 -21.01 -0.27
CA ASP A 129 0.26 -21.32 -1.39
C ASP A 129 1.66 -20.72 -1.23
N LYS A 130 2.24 -20.87 -0.04
CA LYS A 130 3.53 -20.24 0.30
C LYS A 130 4.66 -20.66 -0.62
N ASP A 131 4.69 -21.92 -1.02
CA ASP A 131 5.74 -22.41 -1.92
C ASP A 131 5.65 -21.77 -3.31
N TYR A 132 4.44 -21.58 -3.81
CA TYR A 132 4.22 -20.90 -5.08
C TYR A 132 4.72 -19.45 -5.00
N LEU A 133 4.39 -18.74 -3.93
CA LEU A 133 4.84 -17.35 -3.73
C LEU A 133 6.36 -17.26 -3.62
N ARG A 134 7.02 -18.23 -2.97
CA ARG A 134 8.48 -18.26 -2.90
C ARG A 134 9.11 -18.37 -4.29
N LYS A 135 8.50 -19.12 -5.19
CA LYS A 135 8.99 -19.29 -6.56
C LYS A 135 8.84 -18.04 -7.42
N LEU A 136 7.92 -17.15 -7.06
CA LEU A 136 7.72 -15.90 -7.79
C LEU A 136 8.78 -14.84 -7.50
N LYS A 137 9.55 -14.98 -6.42
CA LYS A 137 10.54 -13.99 -6.05
C LYS A 137 11.58 -13.78 -7.15
N ARG A 138 11.92 -12.53 -7.37
CA ARG A 138 12.97 -12.14 -8.31
C ARG A 138 14.35 -12.33 -7.66
N ILE A 139 15.32 -12.71 -8.46
CA ILE A 139 16.69 -12.96 -8.01
C ILE A 139 17.47 -11.64 -7.92
#